data_8b75d4f1295822c45bdec64e0ef560bd
#
_entry.id   8b75d4f1295822c45bdec64e0ef560bd
#
_cell.length_a   1.000
_cell.length_b   1.000
_cell.length_c   1.000
_cell.angle_alpha   90.00
_cell.angle_beta   90.00
_cell.angle_gamma   90.00
#
_symmetry.space_group_name_H-M   'P 1'
#
loop_
_entity.id
_entity.type
_entity.pdbx_description
1 polymer ?
#
loop_
_entity_poly.entity_id
_entity_poly.type
_entity_poly.pdbx_seq_one_letter_code
_entity_poly.pdbx_strand_id
1 'polypeptide(L)'
;FGEVLGLTWDCIHIENKTIKTYRRYDCTRKRWTKAKTETSIRDVPIDDTTVSILQKLKAEQRYILRSHQVSNLDKYLFFDKQSGLPTNSAVNKQLKKILSELSITPSNMTSTGLRHTYASTLLAMDIDIWAIAKNMGHKDIQQISETYGHLIKEKAIREDNKIRDFFHGLSQ
;
A
#
# COMPACT_ATOMS: atom_id res chain seq x y z
N PHE A 1 5.61 1.84 5.97
CA PHE A 1 4.95 2.69 6.99
C PHE A 1 5.34 4.17 6.82
N GLY A 2 6.64 4.50 6.73
CA GLY A 2 7.09 5.90 6.62
C GLY A 2 6.56 6.66 5.39
N GLU A 3 6.35 6.01 4.24
CA GLU A 3 5.71 6.60 3.06
C GLU A 3 4.24 6.97 3.36
N VAL A 4 3.51 6.08 4.04
CA VAL A 4 2.11 6.31 4.41
C VAL A 4 1.99 7.53 5.35
N LEU A 5 2.87 7.64 6.34
CA LEU A 5 2.90 8.82 7.23
C LEU A 5 3.39 10.09 6.52
N GLY A 6 4.13 9.95 5.44
CA GLY A 6 4.57 11.06 4.60
C GLY A 6 3.47 11.66 3.73
N LEU A 7 2.29 11.02 3.65
CA LEU A 7 1.18 11.47 2.83
C LEU A 7 0.50 12.71 3.42
N THR A 8 0.17 13.61 2.53
CA THR A 8 -0.67 14.78 2.79
C THR A 8 -1.85 14.79 1.82
N TRP A 9 -2.84 15.64 2.05
CA TRP A 9 -3.98 15.76 1.14
C TRP A 9 -3.60 16.17 -0.27
N ASP A 10 -2.47 16.85 -0.44
CA ASP A 10 -1.94 17.24 -1.74
C ASP A 10 -1.37 16.05 -2.55
N CYS A 11 -1.16 14.89 -1.89
CA CYS A 11 -0.75 13.64 -2.52
C CYS A 11 -1.92 12.86 -3.14
N ILE A 12 -3.17 13.25 -2.87
CA ILE A 12 -4.37 12.51 -3.26
C ILE A 12 -4.99 13.14 -4.49
N HIS A 13 -4.91 12.43 -5.60
CA HIS A 13 -5.48 12.85 -6.89
C HIS A 13 -6.75 12.05 -7.18
N ILE A 14 -7.90 12.55 -6.71
CA ILE A 14 -9.19 11.84 -6.80
C ILE A 14 -9.62 11.63 -8.25
N GLU A 15 -9.44 12.63 -9.10
CA GLU A 15 -9.82 12.57 -10.52
C GLU A 15 -9.06 11.47 -11.27
N ASN A 16 -7.78 11.33 -10.98
CA ASN A 16 -6.92 10.31 -11.59
C ASN A 16 -6.93 8.98 -10.82
N LYS A 17 -7.64 8.93 -9.68
CA LYS A 17 -7.65 7.79 -8.76
C LYS A 17 -6.23 7.30 -8.43
N THR A 18 -5.35 8.24 -8.03
CA THR A 18 -3.97 7.91 -7.66
C THR A 18 -3.56 8.58 -6.35
N ILE A 19 -2.60 7.95 -5.67
CA ILE A 19 -1.88 8.51 -4.53
C ILE A 19 -0.42 8.67 -4.94
N LYS A 20 0.08 9.91 -4.91
CA LYS A 20 1.49 10.20 -5.19
C LYS A 20 2.35 9.99 -3.94
N THR A 21 3.35 9.13 -4.03
CA THR A 21 4.39 9.00 -3.00
C THR A 21 5.67 9.68 -3.49
N TYR A 22 6.28 10.56 -2.68
CA TYR A 22 7.52 11.25 -3.06
C TYR A 22 8.42 11.54 -1.86
N ARG A 23 7.95 11.25 -0.66
CA ARG A 23 8.66 11.47 0.59
C ARG A 23 8.21 10.47 1.65
N ARG A 24 8.88 10.44 2.76
CA ARG A 24 8.53 9.64 3.93
C ARG A 24 8.65 10.47 5.19
N TYR A 25 7.95 10.07 6.24
CA TYR A 25 8.10 10.67 7.56
C TYR A 25 8.98 9.78 8.43
N ASP A 26 10.00 10.40 9.04
CA ASP A 26 10.89 9.78 10.03
C ASP A 26 10.33 10.04 11.43
N CYS A 27 9.73 9.01 12.04
CA CYS A 27 9.11 9.13 13.36
C CYS A 27 10.12 9.41 14.47
N THR A 28 11.38 8.96 14.32
CA THR A 28 12.42 9.17 15.31
C THR A 28 12.88 10.63 15.32
N ARG A 29 13.10 11.18 14.12
CA ARG A 29 13.55 12.57 13.96
C ARG A 29 12.41 13.57 13.84
N LYS A 30 11.15 13.09 13.84
CA LYS A 30 9.92 13.89 13.70
C LYS A 30 9.97 14.87 12.52
N ARG A 31 10.43 14.41 11.35
CA ARG A 31 10.54 15.24 10.15
C ARG A 31 10.34 14.46 8.87
N TRP A 32 9.95 15.16 7.81
CA TRP A 32 9.97 14.59 6.48
C TRP A 32 11.40 14.35 6.00
N THR A 33 11.57 13.27 5.29
CA THR A 33 12.81 12.91 4.61
C THR A 33 12.51 12.58 3.16
N LYS A 34 13.52 12.71 2.31
CA LYS A 34 13.42 12.32 0.91
C LYS A 34 13.01 10.84 0.79
N ALA A 35 12.44 10.49 -0.35
CA ALA A 35 12.23 9.11 -0.72
C ALA A 35 13.55 8.32 -0.61
N LYS A 36 13.46 7.04 -0.22
CA LYS A 36 14.65 6.20 -0.01
C LYS A 36 15.38 5.93 -1.33
N THR A 37 14.62 5.80 -2.41
CA THR A 37 15.07 5.55 -3.78
C THR A 37 14.24 6.38 -4.74
N GLU A 38 14.72 6.62 -5.96
CA GLU A 38 13.94 7.28 -7.01
C GLU A 38 12.65 6.52 -7.32
N THR A 39 12.69 5.19 -7.29
CA THR A 39 11.52 4.34 -7.52
C THR A 39 10.45 4.43 -6.42
N SER A 40 10.81 5.00 -5.26
CA SER A 40 9.82 5.33 -4.21
C SER A 40 8.96 6.55 -4.60
N ILE A 41 9.34 7.31 -5.62
CA ILE A 41 8.55 8.41 -6.18
C ILE A 41 7.67 7.81 -7.28
N ARG A 42 6.37 7.68 -6.99
CA ARG A 42 5.44 7.02 -7.91
C ARG A 42 4.00 7.42 -7.63
N ASP A 43 3.16 7.23 -8.61
CA ASP A 43 1.71 7.30 -8.47
C ASP A 43 1.16 5.87 -8.31
N VAL A 44 0.48 5.63 -7.20
CA VAL A 44 -0.14 4.34 -6.86
C VAL A 44 -1.63 4.41 -7.20
N PRO A 45 -2.15 3.52 -8.07
CA PRO A 45 -3.57 3.51 -8.38
C PRO A 45 -4.42 3.08 -7.18
N ILE A 46 -5.60 3.68 -7.05
CA ILE A 46 -6.60 3.36 -6.03
C ILE A 46 -7.97 3.15 -6.68
N ASP A 47 -8.80 2.35 -6.04
CA ASP A 47 -10.16 2.07 -6.45
C ASP A 47 -11.19 3.09 -5.91
N ASP A 48 -12.44 2.98 -6.38
CA ASP A 48 -13.53 3.85 -5.96
C ASP A 48 -13.88 3.71 -4.47
N THR A 49 -13.66 2.52 -3.91
CA THR A 49 -13.85 2.26 -2.48
C THR A 49 -12.86 3.09 -1.66
N THR A 50 -11.58 3.04 -2.05
CA THR A 50 -10.52 3.83 -1.41
C THR A 50 -10.78 5.34 -1.55
N VAL A 51 -11.21 5.79 -2.72
CA VAL A 51 -11.60 7.19 -2.95
C VAL A 51 -12.73 7.61 -1.97
N SER A 52 -13.77 6.80 -1.86
CA SER A 52 -14.89 7.06 -0.94
C SER A 52 -14.45 7.13 0.52
N ILE A 53 -13.57 6.22 0.95
CA ILE A 53 -12.99 6.23 2.30
C ILE A 53 -12.18 7.52 2.54
N LEU A 54 -11.36 7.92 1.59
CA LEU A 54 -10.55 9.15 1.70
C LEU A 54 -11.43 10.40 1.76
N GLN A 55 -12.51 10.45 0.99
CA GLN A 55 -13.47 11.56 1.05
C GLN A 55 -14.17 11.66 2.41
N LYS A 56 -14.59 10.52 2.98
CA LYS A 56 -15.17 10.47 4.34
C LYS A 56 -14.13 10.92 5.37
N LEU A 57 -12.92 10.41 5.33
CA LEU A 57 -11.83 10.83 6.21
C LEU A 57 -11.58 12.34 6.14
N LYS A 58 -11.60 12.93 4.94
CA LYS A 58 -11.44 14.37 4.76
C LYS A 58 -12.57 15.19 5.42
N ALA A 59 -13.79 14.71 5.30
CA ALA A 59 -14.94 15.34 5.93
C ALA A 59 -14.86 15.25 7.46
N GLU A 60 -14.52 14.08 8.00
CA GLU A 60 -14.34 13.87 9.45
C GLU A 60 -13.21 14.73 10.02
N GLN A 61 -12.07 14.78 9.34
CA GLN A 61 -10.97 15.66 9.75
C GLN A 61 -11.39 17.13 9.77
N ARG A 62 -12.10 17.62 8.76
CA ARG A 62 -12.60 18.99 8.74
C ARG A 62 -13.51 19.29 9.94
N TYR A 63 -14.37 18.34 10.30
CA TYR A 63 -15.23 18.48 11.48
C TYR A 63 -14.39 18.54 12.77
N ILE A 64 -13.46 17.60 12.95
CA ILE A 64 -12.58 17.55 14.14
C ILE A 64 -11.74 18.82 14.28
N LEU A 65 -11.13 19.30 13.19
CA LEU A 65 -10.31 20.51 13.20
C LEU A 65 -11.12 21.76 13.61
N ARG A 66 -12.37 21.86 13.14
CA ARG A 66 -13.26 22.97 13.48
C ARG A 66 -13.76 22.87 14.93
N SER A 67 -14.27 21.71 15.33
CA SER A 67 -14.92 21.53 16.64
C SER A 67 -13.95 21.56 17.81
N HIS A 68 -12.69 21.20 17.61
CA HIS A 68 -11.66 21.15 18.66
C HIS A 68 -10.62 22.26 18.54
N GLN A 69 -10.77 23.18 17.59
CA GLN A 69 -9.82 24.27 17.34
C GLN A 69 -8.36 23.78 17.18
N VAL A 70 -8.18 22.60 16.59
CA VAL A 70 -6.88 21.99 16.33
C VAL A 70 -6.44 22.35 14.90
N SER A 71 -5.14 22.52 14.71
CA SER A 71 -4.56 22.86 13.41
C SER A 71 -3.84 21.64 12.79
N ASN A 72 -4.02 21.43 11.50
CA ASN A 72 -3.25 20.51 10.67
C ASN A 72 -2.61 21.30 9.51
N LEU A 73 -1.70 22.21 9.84
CA LEU A 73 -1.06 23.11 8.87
C LEU A 73 -0.32 22.35 7.76
N ASP A 74 0.31 21.24 8.12
CA ASP A 74 1.05 20.39 7.19
C ASP A 74 0.14 19.51 6.30
N LYS A 75 -1.19 19.58 6.52
CA LYS A 75 -2.21 18.83 5.77
C LYS A 75 -2.00 17.31 5.78
N TYR A 76 -1.49 16.75 6.88
CA TYR A 76 -1.30 15.30 7.01
C TYR A 76 -2.58 14.54 6.70
N LEU A 77 -2.43 13.46 5.94
CA LEU A 77 -3.54 12.56 5.63
C LEU A 77 -3.99 11.79 6.87
N PHE A 78 -3.03 11.26 7.63
CA PHE A 78 -3.27 10.56 8.89
C PHE A 78 -2.85 11.45 10.05
N PHE A 79 -3.82 12.00 10.74
CA PHE A 79 -3.61 12.95 11.81
C PHE A 79 -4.47 12.59 13.02
N ASP A 80 -3.83 12.48 14.18
CA ASP A 80 -4.48 12.33 15.47
C ASP A 80 -4.42 13.64 16.25
N LYS A 81 -5.56 14.06 16.82
CA LYS A 81 -5.66 15.35 17.53
C LYS A 81 -4.85 15.44 18.81
N GLN A 82 -4.54 14.30 19.42
CA GLN A 82 -3.82 14.25 20.72
C GLN A 82 -2.33 14.02 20.52
N SER A 83 -1.95 13.12 19.63
CA SER A 83 -0.58 12.65 19.44
C SER A 83 0.08 13.13 18.14
N GLY A 84 -0.68 13.80 17.26
CA GLY A 84 -0.21 14.21 15.95
C GLY A 84 -0.22 13.04 14.97
N LEU A 85 0.94 12.57 14.52
CA LEU A 85 1.03 11.43 13.61
C LEU A 85 0.99 10.09 14.36
N PRO A 86 0.25 9.08 13.87
CA PRO A 86 0.18 7.77 14.51
C PRO A 86 1.53 7.06 14.47
N THR A 87 1.84 6.32 15.52
CA THR A 87 3.04 5.48 15.56
C THR A 87 2.82 4.13 14.87
N ASN A 88 3.89 3.50 14.39
CA ASN A 88 3.81 2.16 13.80
C ASN A 88 3.24 1.12 14.80
N SER A 89 3.62 1.23 16.06
CA SER A 89 3.12 0.37 17.12
C SER A 89 1.60 0.54 17.32
N ALA A 90 1.11 1.78 17.37
CA ALA A 90 -0.32 2.06 17.52
C ALA A 90 -1.13 1.51 16.35
N VAL A 91 -0.66 1.71 15.11
CA VAL A 91 -1.33 1.19 13.91
C VAL A 91 -1.35 -0.33 13.90
N ASN A 92 -0.21 -0.99 14.19
CA ASN A 92 -0.16 -2.45 14.24
C ASN A 92 -1.02 -3.03 15.38
N LYS A 93 -1.13 -2.32 16.51
CA LYS A 93 -2.04 -2.72 17.61
C LYS A 93 -3.50 -2.68 17.15
N GLN A 94 -3.92 -1.63 16.47
CA GLN A 94 -5.27 -1.53 15.91
C GLN A 94 -5.53 -2.56 14.82
N LEU A 95 -4.57 -2.78 13.92
CA LEU A 95 -4.67 -3.81 12.89
C LEU A 95 -4.92 -5.20 13.51
N LYS A 96 -4.11 -5.58 14.50
CA LYS A 96 -4.28 -6.87 15.21
C LYS A 96 -5.67 -6.99 15.85
N LYS A 97 -6.16 -5.91 16.48
CA LYS A 97 -7.50 -5.88 17.07
C LYS A 97 -8.56 -6.13 16.01
N ILE A 98 -8.54 -5.40 14.90
CA ILE A 98 -9.49 -5.55 13.79
C ILE A 98 -9.46 -6.97 13.21
N LEU A 99 -8.27 -7.51 12.93
CA LEU A 99 -8.14 -8.87 12.40
C LEU A 99 -8.72 -9.92 13.35
N SER A 100 -8.50 -9.76 14.66
CA SER A 100 -9.07 -10.64 15.69
C SER A 100 -10.59 -10.54 15.74
N GLU A 101 -11.15 -9.33 15.75
CA GLU A 101 -12.60 -9.09 15.77
C GLU A 101 -13.30 -9.66 14.53
N LEU A 102 -12.65 -9.61 13.37
CA LEU A 102 -13.15 -10.17 12.12
C LEU A 102 -12.80 -11.66 11.93
N SER A 103 -12.18 -12.30 12.92
CA SER A 103 -11.72 -13.70 12.83
C SER A 103 -10.81 -13.98 11.62
N ILE A 104 -10.03 -12.98 11.19
CA ILE A 104 -9.07 -13.11 10.08
C ILE A 104 -7.75 -13.67 10.62
N THR A 105 -7.24 -14.70 9.97
CA THR A 105 -5.96 -15.33 10.32
C THR A 105 -4.91 -15.09 9.22
N PRO A 106 -3.65 -14.83 9.61
CA PRO A 106 -3.13 -14.69 10.97
C PRO A 106 -3.48 -13.34 11.61
N SER A 107 -4.03 -13.35 12.82
CA SER A 107 -4.45 -12.11 13.53
C SER A 107 -3.27 -11.24 14.02
N ASN A 108 -2.04 -11.77 13.99
CA ASN A 108 -0.82 -11.06 14.39
C ASN A 108 -0.13 -10.32 13.24
N MET A 109 -0.78 -10.17 12.10
CA MET A 109 -0.26 -9.46 10.94
C MET A 109 0.13 -8.01 11.28
N THR A 110 1.15 -7.51 10.61
CA THR A 110 1.63 -6.13 10.73
C THR A 110 1.40 -5.37 9.42
N SER A 111 1.67 -4.06 9.42
CA SER A 111 1.65 -3.24 8.20
C SER A 111 2.61 -3.76 7.11
N THR A 112 3.71 -4.41 7.49
CA THR A 112 4.60 -5.11 6.55
C THR A 112 3.91 -6.35 5.98
N GLY A 113 3.17 -7.09 6.81
CA GLY A 113 2.38 -8.24 6.36
C GLY A 113 1.33 -7.85 5.32
N LEU A 114 0.64 -6.73 5.49
CA LEU A 114 -0.30 -6.21 4.48
C LEU A 114 0.39 -5.96 3.13
N ARG A 115 1.63 -5.46 3.14
CA ARG A 115 2.41 -5.29 1.92
C ARG A 115 2.72 -6.65 1.24
N HIS A 116 3.03 -7.67 2.02
CA HIS A 116 3.21 -9.03 1.50
C HIS A 116 1.92 -9.59 0.92
N THR A 117 0.80 -9.43 1.63
CA THR A 117 -0.53 -9.83 1.13
C THR A 117 -0.85 -9.16 -0.20
N TYR A 118 -0.63 -7.84 -0.32
CA TYR A 118 -0.83 -7.11 -1.57
C TYR A 118 -0.04 -7.72 -2.73
N ALA A 119 1.26 -7.94 -2.56
CA ALA A 119 2.10 -8.51 -3.61
C ALA A 119 1.67 -9.94 -3.99
N SER A 120 1.39 -10.79 -3.00
CA SER A 120 0.94 -12.17 -3.23
C SER A 120 -0.41 -12.23 -3.96
N THR A 121 -1.34 -11.34 -3.58
CA THR A 121 -2.65 -11.24 -4.26
C THR A 121 -2.49 -10.83 -5.71
N LEU A 122 -1.68 -9.82 -6.01
CA LEU A 122 -1.46 -9.39 -7.39
C LEU A 122 -0.79 -10.47 -8.23
N LEU A 123 0.18 -11.21 -7.67
CA LEU A 123 0.80 -12.35 -8.35
C LEU A 123 -0.22 -13.47 -8.63
N ALA A 124 -1.11 -13.76 -7.67
CA ALA A 124 -2.17 -14.76 -7.83
C ALA A 124 -3.21 -14.35 -8.87
N MET A 125 -3.41 -13.05 -9.08
CA MET A 125 -4.29 -12.48 -10.12
C MET A 125 -3.60 -12.33 -11.48
N ASP A 126 -2.45 -12.94 -11.68
CA ASP A 126 -1.66 -12.90 -12.90
C ASP A 126 -1.19 -11.49 -13.34
N ILE A 127 -1.15 -10.54 -12.41
CA ILE A 127 -0.58 -9.22 -12.69
C ILE A 127 0.93 -9.33 -12.98
N ASP A 128 1.36 -8.56 -13.95
CA ASP A 128 2.76 -8.54 -14.37
C ASP A 128 3.72 -8.14 -13.24
N ILE A 129 4.83 -8.88 -13.11
CA ILE A 129 5.79 -8.71 -12.01
C ILE A 129 6.46 -7.31 -12.02
N TRP A 130 6.67 -6.72 -13.21
CA TRP A 130 7.23 -5.38 -13.34
C TRP A 130 6.24 -4.32 -12.86
N ALA A 131 4.95 -4.51 -13.15
CA ALA A 131 3.88 -3.66 -12.65
C ALA A 131 3.80 -3.72 -11.12
N ILE A 132 3.93 -4.91 -10.54
CA ILE A 132 3.96 -5.10 -9.08
C ILE A 132 5.19 -4.40 -8.48
N ALA A 133 6.39 -4.63 -9.04
CA ALA A 133 7.63 -3.99 -8.59
C ALA A 133 7.51 -2.46 -8.60
N LYS A 134 7.02 -1.90 -9.71
CA LYS A 134 6.78 -0.47 -9.86
C LYS A 134 5.84 0.07 -8.79
N ASN A 135 4.68 -0.57 -8.60
CA ASN A 135 3.70 -0.15 -7.59
C ASN A 135 4.23 -0.27 -6.15
N MET A 136 5.10 -1.25 -5.88
CA MET A 136 5.74 -1.41 -4.58
C MET A 136 6.94 -0.48 -4.38
N GLY A 137 7.42 0.20 -5.43
CA GLY A 137 8.58 1.09 -5.38
C GLY A 137 9.91 0.33 -5.28
N HIS A 138 9.96 -0.88 -5.83
CA HIS A 138 11.19 -1.64 -5.96
C HIS A 138 11.98 -1.17 -7.18
N LYS A 139 13.30 -1.18 -7.09
CA LYS A 139 14.18 -0.76 -8.18
C LYS A 139 14.12 -1.75 -9.36
N ASP A 140 13.96 -3.03 -9.03
CA ASP A 140 13.93 -4.15 -9.97
C ASP A 140 13.00 -5.27 -9.45
N ILE A 141 12.83 -6.31 -10.24
CA ILE A 141 12.00 -7.47 -9.87
C ILE A 141 12.73 -8.46 -8.95
N GLN A 142 14.03 -8.32 -8.74
CA GLN A 142 14.82 -9.27 -7.95
C GLN A 142 14.25 -9.41 -6.54
N GLN A 143 13.93 -8.29 -5.89
CA GLN A 143 13.39 -8.30 -4.53
C GLN A 143 12.03 -9.01 -4.44
N ILE A 144 11.21 -8.93 -5.51
CA ILE A 144 9.95 -9.68 -5.60
C ILE A 144 10.24 -11.16 -5.83
N SER A 145 11.16 -11.48 -6.74
CA SER A 145 11.54 -12.87 -7.05
C SER A 145 12.16 -13.58 -5.85
N GLU A 146 12.96 -12.91 -5.05
CA GLU A 146 13.52 -13.48 -3.82
C GLU A 146 12.46 -13.76 -2.77
N THR A 147 11.51 -12.84 -2.61
CA THR A 147 10.47 -12.95 -1.57
C THR A 147 9.33 -13.89 -1.96
N TYR A 148 8.92 -13.87 -3.24
CA TYR A 148 7.72 -14.57 -3.74
C TYR A 148 8.06 -15.62 -4.81
N GLY A 149 9.32 -16.08 -4.85
CA GLY A 149 9.81 -17.00 -5.89
C GLY A 149 9.01 -18.31 -6.01
N HIS A 150 8.41 -18.80 -4.92
CA HIS A 150 7.53 -19.97 -4.95
C HIS A 150 6.26 -19.72 -5.77
N LEU A 151 5.60 -18.55 -5.61
CA LEU A 151 4.41 -18.18 -6.37
C LEU A 151 4.73 -17.95 -7.85
N ILE A 152 5.92 -17.38 -8.13
CA ILE A 152 6.39 -17.17 -9.49
C ILE A 152 6.66 -18.50 -10.19
N LYS A 153 7.24 -19.49 -9.49
CA LYS A 153 7.45 -20.85 -10.03
C LYS A 153 6.13 -21.56 -10.33
N GLU A 154 5.15 -21.47 -9.43
CA GLU A 154 3.81 -22.02 -9.67
C GLU A 154 3.14 -21.38 -10.90
N LYS A 155 3.30 -20.06 -11.07
CA LYS A 155 2.81 -19.36 -12.26
C LYS A 155 3.52 -19.88 -13.52
N ALA A 156 4.84 -20.00 -13.51
CA ALA A 156 5.62 -20.49 -14.64
C ALA A 156 5.15 -21.89 -15.11
N ILE A 157 4.88 -22.81 -14.16
CA ILE A 157 4.35 -24.15 -14.49
C ILE A 157 2.99 -24.04 -15.19
N ARG A 158 2.11 -23.14 -14.73
CA ARG A 158 0.80 -22.92 -15.39
C ARG A 158 0.97 -22.36 -16.80
N GLU A 159 1.88 -21.43 -17.00
CA GLU A 159 2.16 -20.85 -18.32
C GLU A 159 2.78 -21.90 -19.27
N ASP A 160 3.69 -22.75 -18.80
CA ASP A 160 4.26 -23.85 -19.59
C ASP A 160 3.17 -24.82 -20.07
N ASN A 161 2.17 -25.12 -19.24
CA ASN A 161 1.04 -25.95 -19.63
C ASN A 161 0.18 -25.26 -20.73
N LYS A 162 -0.12 -23.97 -20.59
CA LYS A 162 -0.84 -23.20 -21.62
C LYS A 162 -0.11 -23.22 -22.95
N ILE A 163 1.25 -23.10 -22.93
CA ILE A 163 2.09 -23.17 -24.13
C ILE A 163 1.96 -24.55 -24.78
N ARG A 164 2.03 -25.64 -24.00
CA ARG A 164 1.86 -26.99 -24.50
C ARG A 164 0.47 -27.20 -25.14
N ASP A 165 -0.58 -26.75 -24.46
CA ASP A 165 -1.96 -26.88 -24.94
C ASP A 165 -2.17 -26.11 -26.25
N PHE A 166 -1.58 -24.90 -26.35
CA PHE A 166 -1.60 -24.12 -27.59
C PHE A 166 -0.98 -24.88 -28.76
N PHE A 167 0.21 -25.46 -28.60
CA PHE A 167 0.87 -26.23 -29.66
C PHE A 167 0.14 -27.54 -29.98
N HIS A 168 -0.46 -28.17 -28.97
CA HIS A 168 -1.30 -29.37 -29.21
C HIS A 168 -2.51 -29.05 -30.08
N GLY A 169 -3.14 -27.88 -29.85
CA GLY A 169 -4.29 -27.43 -30.64
C GLY A 169 -3.94 -27.08 -32.10
N LEU A 170 -2.67 -26.72 -32.40
CA LEU A 170 -2.21 -26.45 -33.76
C LEU A 170 -1.89 -27.74 -34.56
N SER A 171 -1.82 -28.88 -33.88
CA SER A 171 -1.45 -30.18 -34.48
C SER A 171 -2.68 -31.03 -34.86
N GLN A 172 -3.89 -30.52 -34.68
CA GLN A 172 -5.16 -31.09 -35.09
C GLN A 172 -5.74 -30.33 -36.29
#